data_7d8d7f2d4b32f213b741ff2926848089
#
_entry.id   7d8d7f2d4b32f213b741ff2926848089
#
_cell.length_a   1.000
_cell.length_b   1.000
_cell.length_c   1.000
_cell.angle_alpha   90.00
_cell.angle_beta   90.00
_cell.angle_gamma   90.00
#
_symmetry.space_group_name_H-M   'P 1'
#
loop_
_entity.id
_entity.type
_entity.pdbx_description
1 polymer ?
#
loop_
_entity_poly.entity_id
_entity_poly.type
_entity_poly.pdbx_seq_one_letter_code
_entity_poly.pdbx_strand_id
1 'polypeptide(L)'
;MAFKPMDEGVYLKCLKIVGWSLAKGSVDYKLYNEVGEFLCAIKIAHGKHTKKEVVAFSIQKTEREFKKRGWRWPPQKKLKNI
;
A
#
# COMPACT_ATOMS: atom_id res chain seq x y z
N MET A 1 11.09 8.93 12.05
CA MET A 1 11.45 7.78 11.26
C MET A 1 11.04 7.98 9.81
N ALA A 2 11.94 7.68 8.92
CA ALA A 2 11.68 7.94 7.50
C ALA A 2 11.07 6.70 6.84
N PHE A 3 10.05 6.92 6.06
CA PHE A 3 9.47 5.87 5.24
C PHE A 3 10.16 5.88 3.89
N LYS A 4 10.26 4.71 3.28
CA LYS A 4 10.88 4.58 1.98
C LYS A 4 9.82 4.26 0.94
N PRO A 5 10.01 4.71 -0.31
CA PRO A 5 9.12 4.29 -1.37
C PRO A 5 9.15 2.77 -1.50
N MET A 6 8.06 2.22 -1.95
CA MET A 6 7.93 0.77 -2.10
C MET A 6 7.52 0.47 -3.54
N ASP A 7 8.12 -0.58 -4.11
CA ASP A 7 7.75 -1.04 -5.44
C ASP A 7 6.24 -1.31 -5.50
N GLU A 8 5.61 -0.89 -6.58
CA GLU A 8 4.17 -1.05 -6.73
C GLU A 8 3.73 -2.50 -6.59
N GLY A 9 4.47 -3.42 -7.22
CA GLY A 9 4.12 -4.84 -7.15
C GLY A 9 4.17 -5.38 -5.73
N VAL A 10 5.17 -4.97 -4.97
CA VAL A 10 5.29 -5.38 -3.57
C VAL A 10 4.14 -4.79 -2.75
N TYR A 11 3.83 -3.52 -2.99
CA TYR A 11 2.76 -2.86 -2.28
C TYR A 11 1.42 -3.57 -2.52
N LEU A 12 1.14 -3.93 -3.77
CA LEU A 12 -0.10 -4.63 -4.11
C LEU A 12 -0.17 -6.01 -3.44
N LYS A 13 0.95 -6.70 -3.33
CA LYS A 13 0.96 -7.98 -2.62
C LYS A 13 0.62 -7.78 -1.14
N CYS A 14 1.13 -6.71 -0.54
CA CYS A 14 0.80 -6.42 0.85
C CYS A 14 -0.69 -6.16 1.03
N LEU A 15 -1.30 -5.44 0.10
CA LEU A 15 -2.72 -5.18 0.19
C LEU A 15 -3.53 -6.46 0.06
N LYS A 16 -3.11 -7.38 -0.81
CA LYS A 16 -3.82 -8.63 -0.99
C LYS A 16 -3.85 -9.46 0.28
N ILE A 17 -2.82 -9.36 1.08
CA ILE A 17 -2.75 -10.14 2.32
C ILE A 17 -3.94 -9.81 3.22
N VAL A 18 -4.38 -8.55 3.21
CA VAL A 18 -5.50 -8.12 4.06
C VAL A 18 -6.78 -7.89 3.26
N GLY A 19 -6.77 -8.23 1.98
CA GLY A 19 -7.98 -8.12 1.17
C GLY A 19 -8.31 -6.71 0.72
N TRP A 20 -7.34 -5.80 0.79
CA TRP A 20 -7.55 -4.42 0.32
C TRP A 20 -7.26 -4.32 -1.16
N SER A 21 -7.75 -3.25 -1.78
CA SER A 21 -7.56 -3.07 -3.21
C SER A 21 -7.21 -1.62 -3.53
N LEU A 22 -6.61 -1.45 -4.70
CA LEU A 22 -6.18 -0.15 -5.17
C LEU A 22 -6.83 0.08 -6.52
N ALA A 23 -7.54 1.20 -6.67
CA ALA A 23 -8.20 1.53 -7.92
C ALA A 23 -7.53 2.76 -8.52
N LYS A 24 -7.40 2.76 -9.84
CA LYS A 24 -6.79 3.88 -10.53
C LYS A 24 -7.78 5.03 -10.63
N GLY A 25 -7.38 6.20 -10.12
CA GLY A 25 -8.17 7.41 -10.27
C GLY A 25 -7.65 8.25 -11.42
N SER A 26 -8.21 9.44 -11.58
CA SER A 26 -7.79 10.33 -12.64
C SER A 26 -6.41 10.93 -12.37
N VAL A 27 -6.08 11.16 -11.12
CA VAL A 27 -4.80 11.74 -10.73
C VAL A 27 -4.03 10.78 -9.84
N ASP A 28 -4.66 10.34 -8.76
CA ASP A 28 -4.05 9.43 -7.81
C ASP A 28 -4.82 8.12 -7.78
N TYR A 29 -4.20 7.11 -7.18
CA TYR A 29 -4.89 5.87 -6.93
C TYR A 29 -5.72 6.00 -5.66
N LYS A 30 -6.75 5.18 -5.55
CA LYS A 30 -7.62 5.17 -4.38
C LYS A 30 -7.50 3.85 -3.65
N LEU A 31 -7.28 3.91 -2.35
CA LEU A 31 -7.12 2.72 -1.53
C LEU A 31 -8.45 2.38 -0.88
N TYR A 32 -8.87 1.13 -1.03
CA TYR A 32 -10.12 0.63 -0.45
C TYR A 32 -9.82 -0.53 0.47
N ASN A 33 -10.59 -0.64 1.54
CA ASN A 33 -10.43 -1.76 2.45
C ASN A 33 -11.19 -3.00 1.96
N GLU A 34 -11.26 -4.03 2.79
CA GLU A 34 -11.80 -5.31 2.37
C GLU A 34 -13.32 -5.28 2.12
N VAL A 35 -14.00 -4.28 2.65
CA VAL A 35 -15.43 -4.14 2.39
C VAL A 35 -15.74 -3.06 1.35
N GLY A 36 -14.69 -2.54 0.70
CA GLY A 36 -14.87 -1.59 -0.38
C GLY A 36 -15.00 -0.14 0.04
N GLU A 37 -14.62 0.17 1.27
CA GLU A 37 -14.67 1.56 1.75
C GLU A 37 -13.39 2.29 1.37
N PHE A 38 -13.54 3.53 0.93
CA PHE A 38 -12.41 4.37 0.58
C PHE A 38 -11.62 4.76 1.84
N LEU A 39 -10.32 4.57 1.81
CA LEU A 39 -9.46 4.90 2.94
C LEU A 39 -8.67 6.19 2.71
N CYS A 40 -7.93 6.24 1.62
CA CYS A 40 -7.12 7.41 1.32
C CYS A 40 -6.61 7.35 -0.11
N ALA A 41 -6.05 8.46 -0.57
CA ALA A 41 -5.42 8.52 -1.89
C ALA A 41 -3.99 8.06 -1.80
N ILE A 42 -3.54 7.33 -2.80
CA ILE A 42 -2.18 6.78 -2.85
C ILE A 42 -1.52 7.29 -4.11
N LYS A 43 -0.35 7.88 -3.95
CA LYS A 43 0.41 8.39 -5.07
C LYS A 43 1.44 7.38 -5.52
N ILE A 44 1.46 7.10 -6.80
CA ILE A 44 2.43 6.20 -7.41
C ILE A 44 3.23 7.01 -8.42
N ALA A 45 4.55 6.97 -8.29
CA ALA A 45 5.44 7.72 -9.15
C ALA A 45 6.30 6.75 -9.95
N HIS A 46 6.78 7.22 -11.10
CA HIS A 46 7.71 6.45 -11.89
C HIS A 46 9.11 6.58 -11.31
N GLY A 47 9.78 5.45 -11.14
CA GLY A 47 11.15 5.44 -10.69
C GLY A 47 12.09 5.68 -11.86
N LYS A 48 13.38 5.56 -11.60
CA LYS A 48 14.41 5.90 -12.58
C LYS A 48 14.37 5.01 -13.81
N HIS A 49 13.94 3.79 -13.69
CA HIS A 49 13.96 2.83 -14.80
C HIS A 49 12.54 2.43 -15.17
N THR A 50 11.65 3.39 -15.21
CA THR A 50 10.23 3.20 -15.52
C THR A 50 9.49 2.31 -14.53
N LYS A 51 10.13 1.91 -13.46
CA LYS A 51 9.44 1.18 -12.40
C LYS A 51 8.52 2.12 -11.65
N LYS A 52 7.36 1.62 -11.30
CA LYS A 52 6.41 2.39 -10.51
C LYS A 52 6.64 2.12 -9.04
N GLU A 53 6.60 3.17 -8.26
CA GLU A 53 6.79 3.07 -6.81
C GLU A 53 5.72 3.86 -6.08
N VAL A 54 5.24 3.29 -4.99
CA VAL A 54 4.35 4.02 -4.09
C VAL A 54 5.23 4.95 -3.28
N VAL A 55 4.92 6.26 -3.31
CA VAL A 55 5.79 7.24 -2.66
C VAL A 55 5.76 7.09 -1.13
N ALA A 56 6.82 7.53 -0.48
CA ALA A 56 6.98 7.33 0.97
C ALA A 56 5.81 7.90 1.77
N PHE A 57 5.29 9.05 1.37
CA PHE A 57 4.18 9.67 2.08
C PHE A 57 2.92 8.79 2.04
N SER A 58 2.69 8.13 0.91
CA SER A 58 1.54 7.23 0.78
C SER A 58 1.74 5.97 1.61
N ILE A 59 2.98 5.48 1.71
CA ILE A 59 3.28 4.35 2.58
C ILE A 59 2.96 4.71 4.03
N GLN A 60 3.30 5.93 4.44
CA GLN A 60 3.02 6.39 5.79
C GLN A 60 1.52 6.40 6.05
N LYS A 61 0.72 6.86 5.09
CA LYS A 61 -0.73 6.87 5.24
C LYS A 61 -1.28 5.45 5.36
N THR A 62 -0.72 4.53 4.57
CA THR A 62 -1.14 3.13 4.61
C THR A 62 -0.82 2.51 5.97
N GLU A 63 0.36 2.78 6.48
CA GLU A 63 0.73 2.26 7.79
C GLU A 63 -0.21 2.78 8.87
N ARG A 64 -0.61 4.04 8.77
CA ARG A 64 -1.52 4.62 9.74
C ARG A 64 -2.86 3.85 9.76
N GLU A 65 -3.36 3.50 8.57
CA GLU A 65 -4.60 2.73 8.49
C GLU A 65 -4.42 1.34 9.09
N PHE A 66 -3.26 0.73 8.88
CA PHE A 66 -2.97 -0.57 9.48
C PHE A 66 -2.92 -0.47 11.01
N LYS A 67 -2.29 0.57 11.53
CA LYS A 67 -2.17 0.75 12.97
C LYS A 67 -3.51 0.96 13.65
N LYS A 68 -4.44 1.61 12.98
CA LYS A 68 -5.78 1.79 13.53
C LYS A 68 -6.47 0.46 13.81
N ARG A 69 -6.06 -0.58 13.10
CA ARG A 69 -6.64 -1.91 13.23
C ARG A 69 -5.77 -2.84 14.06
N GLY A 70 -4.66 -2.31 14.61
CA GLY A 70 -3.73 -3.12 15.37
C GLY A 70 -2.86 -4.00 14.49
N TRP A 71 -2.72 -3.66 13.23
CA TRP A 71 -1.92 -4.43 12.30
C TRP A 71 -0.56 -3.79 12.08
N ARG A 72 0.41 -4.63 11.73
CA ARG A 72 1.78 -4.17 11.47
C ARG A 72 1.97 -3.94 9.97
N TRP A 73 2.72 -2.93 9.63
CA TRP A 73 3.07 -2.66 8.24
C TRP A 73 4.57 -2.84 8.06
N PRO A 74 5.03 -3.53 7.03
CA PRO A 74 4.20 -4.25 6.05
C PRO A 74 3.69 -5.57 6.62
N PRO A 75 2.53 -6.03 6.18
CA PRO A 75 2.02 -7.32 6.65
C PRO A 75 2.87 -8.44 6.07
N GLN A 76 3.05 -9.51 6.84
CA GLN A 76 3.84 -10.63 6.36
C GLN A 76 2.97 -11.84 6.15
N LYS A 77 3.21 -12.52 5.02
CA LYS A 77 2.62 -13.80 4.80
C LYS A 77 3.28 -14.77 5.74
N LYS A 78 2.57 -15.56 6.30
CA LYS A 78 3.18 -16.50 7.19
C LYS A 78 3.98 -17.53 6.52
N LEU A 79 4.19 -17.53 6.50
CA LEU A 79 4.70 -18.16 6.10
C LEU A 79 4.91 -18.97 5.82
N LYS A 80 5.12 -19.07 5.51
CA LYS A 80 5.25 -19.53 5.12
C LYS A 80 5.63 -20.23 5.07
N ASN A 81 5.88 -20.48 5.30
CA ASN A 81 6.37 -20.92 5.20
C ASN A 81 6.72 -21.48 5.33
N ILE A 82 6.58 -21.54 5.64
CA ILE A 82 7.05 -21.87 5.82
C ILE A 82 7.26 -22.26 5.83
#